data_593a26a78dfe7e1fb7fec13157e4bdc0
#
_entry.id   593a26a78dfe7e1fb7fec13157e4bdc0
#
_cell.length_a   1.000
_cell.length_b   1.000
_cell.length_c   1.000
_cell.angle_alpha   90.00
_cell.angle_beta   90.00
_cell.angle_gamma   90.00
#
_symmetry.space_group_name_H-M   'P 1'
#
loop_
_entity.id
_entity.type
_entity.pdbx_description
1 polymer ?
#
loop_
_entity_poly.entity_id
_entity_poly.type
_entity_poly.pdbx_seq_one_letter_code
_entity_poly.pdbx_strand_id
1 'polypeptide(L)'
;MKLTVITPVLNEETFLRLFLERTVTFADEIIIVDGGSTDQSIPIIKSYMDSHNIRLFRNRQGTAYTDEWDESKVRNFMVDQAQGDWIANIDADEIFDDALDSVLFEKLAQTNADVLKFPIVNFWKDPWTIRINAANDERWSNDIIRMWRNGRGIRYKDEKHHCTLRGEFSDIWSLPSERIDVPLYHYHYALGKRFKFNDNRRGDVNLYDNIGEPDWSYHHGEYEVRTTPFTGTHPQIVRNYLGI
;
A
#
# COMPACT_ATOMS: atom_id res chain seq x y z
N MET A 1 -11.97 17.23 9.62
CA MET A 1 -11.01 16.99 8.53
C MET A 1 -11.43 15.74 7.80
N LYS A 2 -11.23 15.71 6.48
CA LYS A 2 -11.59 14.56 5.63
C LYS A 2 -10.33 13.89 5.11
N LEU A 3 -10.35 12.57 5.02
CA LEU A 3 -9.28 11.73 4.50
C LEU A 3 -9.69 11.05 3.20
N THR A 4 -8.92 11.26 2.14
CA THR A 4 -9.02 10.48 0.90
C THR A 4 -7.95 9.41 0.91
N VAL A 5 -8.33 8.15 0.75
CA VAL A 5 -7.39 7.05 0.49
C VAL A 5 -7.28 6.83 -1.01
N ILE A 6 -6.05 6.70 -1.50
CA ILE A 6 -5.76 6.39 -2.91
C ILE A 6 -5.04 5.05 -3.02
N THR A 7 -5.44 4.21 -3.97
CA THR A 7 -4.78 2.93 -4.24
C THR A 7 -4.86 2.52 -5.71
N PRO A 8 -3.74 2.19 -6.36
CA PRO A 8 -3.76 1.51 -7.65
C PRO A 8 -4.01 0.02 -7.42
N VAL A 9 -4.80 -0.61 -8.29
CA VAL A 9 -5.18 -2.03 -8.16
C VAL A 9 -4.93 -2.75 -9.48
N LEU A 10 -4.32 -3.93 -9.39
CA LEU A 10 -4.26 -4.90 -10.49
C LEU A 10 -4.21 -6.33 -9.97
N ASN A 11 -5.30 -7.09 -10.20
CA ASN A 11 -5.41 -8.49 -9.77
C ASN A 11 -5.12 -8.67 -8.26
N GLU A 12 -5.86 -7.93 -7.43
CA GLU A 12 -5.71 -7.87 -5.98
C GLU A 12 -6.83 -8.61 -5.22
N GLU A 13 -7.53 -9.56 -5.86
CA GLU A 13 -8.68 -10.26 -5.25
C GLU A 13 -8.39 -10.85 -3.87
N THR A 14 -7.14 -11.26 -3.62
CA THR A 14 -6.72 -11.85 -2.34
C THR A 14 -6.78 -10.85 -1.18
N PHE A 15 -6.34 -9.61 -1.44
CA PHE A 15 -6.17 -8.60 -0.38
C PHE A 15 -7.29 -7.58 -0.36
N LEU A 16 -7.88 -7.33 -1.51
CA LEU A 16 -8.76 -6.19 -1.75
C LEU A 16 -9.99 -6.17 -0.82
N ARG A 17 -10.52 -7.33 -0.47
CA ARG A 17 -11.61 -7.41 0.52
C ARG A 17 -11.14 -6.97 1.90
N LEU A 18 -9.99 -7.47 2.36
CA LEU A 18 -9.41 -7.08 3.66
C LEU A 18 -9.09 -5.59 3.69
N PHE A 19 -8.48 -5.10 2.60
CA PHE A 19 -8.18 -3.70 2.43
C PHE A 19 -9.43 -2.82 2.50
N LEU A 20 -10.47 -3.13 1.74
CA LEU A 20 -11.70 -2.33 1.71
C LEU A 20 -12.42 -2.38 3.05
N GLU A 21 -12.65 -3.58 3.62
CA GLU A 21 -13.30 -3.71 4.93
C GLU A 21 -12.57 -2.92 6.02
N ARG A 22 -11.23 -2.85 5.97
CA ARG A 22 -10.47 -2.05 6.93
C ARG A 22 -10.51 -0.56 6.59
N THR A 23 -10.35 -0.19 5.33
CA THR A 23 -10.19 1.21 4.92
C THR A 23 -11.49 2.01 5.07
N VAL A 24 -12.66 1.41 4.81
CA VAL A 24 -13.95 2.09 4.96
C VAL A 24 -14.27 2.51 6.40
N THR A 25 -13.55 2.00 7.40
CA THR A 25 -13.77 2.39 8.80
C THR A 25 -13.20 3.77 9.12
N PHE A 26 -12.20 4.24 8.35
CA PHE A 26 -11.53 5.51 8.62
C PHE A 26 -11.43 6.46 7.41
N ALA A 27 -11.73 6.01 6.20
CA ALA A 27 -11.65 6.86 5.00
C ALA A 27 -13.00 7.54 4.72
N ASP A 28 -12.97 8.86 4.45
CA ASP A 28 -14.15 9.60 3.97
C ASP A 28 -14.37 9.41 2.46
N GLU A 29 -13.30 9.11 1.73
CA GLU A 29 -13.30 8.86 0.29
C GLU A 29 -12.22 7.83 -0.05
N ILE A 30 -12.50 6.91 -0.97
CA ILE A 30 -11.52 5.99 -1.52
C ILE A 30 -11.48 6.15 -3.04
N ILE A 31 -10.30 6.41 -3.60
CA ILE A 31 -10.07 6.51 -5.03
C ILE A 31 -9.24 5.32 -5.48
N ILE A 32 -9.80 4.54 -6.39
CA ILE A 32 -9.17 3.35 -6.94
C ILE A 32 -8.96 3.53 -8.44
N VAL A 33 -7.73 3.27 -8.91
CA VAL A 33 -7.45 3.13 -10.33
C VAL A 33 -7.11 1.67 -10.64
N ASP A 34 -7.98 1.02 -11.41
CA ASP A 34 -7.77 -0.34 -11.90
C ASP A 34 -6.86 -0.36 -13.12
N GLY A 35 -5.79 -1.12 -13.04
CA GLY A 35 -4.80 -1.33 -14.10
C GLY A 35 -5.18 -2.37 -15.15
N GLY A 36 -6.44 -2.80 -15.19
CA GLY A 36 -6.92 -3.83 -16.12
C GLY A 36 -7.05 -5.22 -15.48
N SER A 37 -7.52 -5.28 -14.25
CA SER A 37 -7.74 -6.56 -13.53
C SER A 37 -8.63 -7.52 -14.30
N THR A 38 -8.25 -8.79 -14.27
CA THR A 38 -8.94 -9.92 -14.90
C THR A 38 -9.50 -10.93 -13.89
N ASP A 39 -9.19 -10.74 -12.61
CA ASP A 39 -9.68 -11.52 -11.47
C ASP A 39 -10.96 -10.93 -10.85
N GLN A 40 -11.27 -11.26 -9.60
CA GLN A 40 -12.45 -10.75 -8.88
C GLN A 40 -12.27 -9.33 -8.30
N SER A 41 -11.16 -8.63 -8.58
CA SER A 41 -10.92 -7.29 -8.04
C SER A 41 -12.07 -6.32 -8.34
N ILE A 42 -12.51 -6.22 -9.59
CA ILE A 42 -13.59 -5.30 -9.99
C ILE A 42 -14.94 -5.65 -9.34
N PRO A 43 -15.41 -6.91 -9.35
CA PRO A 43 -16.60 -7.31 -8.60
C PRO A 43 -16.52 -6.98 -7.11
N ILE A 44 -15.37 -7.20 -6.46
CA ILE A 44 -15.16 -6.87 -5.05
C ILE A 44 -15.32 -5.36 -4.83
N ILE A 45 -14.61 -4.50 -5.59
CA ILE A 45 -14.74 -3.03 -5.45
C ILE A 45 -16.19 -2.60 -5.58
N LYS A 46 -16.87 -3.06 -6.62
CA LYS A 46 -18.26 -2.69 -6.89
C LYS A 46 -19.21 -3.05 -5.75
N SER A 47 -18.95 -4.14 -5.02
CA SER A 47 -19.79 -4.55 -3.89
C SER A 47 -19.75 -3.59 -2.69
N TYR A 48 -18.77 -2.69 -2.64
CA TYR A 48 -18.65 -1.66 -1.59
C TYR A 48 -19.12 -0.27 -2.05
N MET A 49 -19.24 -0.02 -3.36
CA MET A 49 -19.54 1.32 -3.89
C MET A 49 -20.93 1.83 -3.52
N ASP A 50 -21.92 0.95 -3.33
CA ASP A 50 -23.28 1.36 -2.99
C ASP A 50 -23.41 1.89 -1.55
N SER A 51 -22.50 1.50 -0.67
CA SER A 51 -22.55 1.83 0.76
C SER A 51 -21.43 2.78 1.22
N HIS A 52 -20.41 2.99 0.39
CA HIS A 52 -19.25 3.79 0.72
C HIS A 52 -18.87 4.73 -0.43
N ASN A 53 -18.24 5.86 -0.10
CA ASN A 53 -17.77 6.83 -1.09
C ASN A 53 -16.50 6.31 -1.79
N ILE A 54 -16.67 5.37 -2.71
CA ILE A 54 -15.58 4.78 -3.50
C ILE A 54 -15.72 5.22 -4.96
N ARG A 55 -14.66 5.79 -5.50
CA ARG A 55 -14.56 6.21 -6.90
C ARG A 55 -13.60 5.29 -7.63
N LEU A 56 -14.15 4.49 -8.55
CA LEU A 56 -13.38 3.55 -9.37
C LEU A 56 -13.12 4.16 -10.76
N PHE A 57 -11.84 4.25 -11.10
CA PHE A 57 -11.38 4.61 -12.44
C PHE A 57 -10.70 3.41 -13.08
N ARG A 58 -10.83 3.28 -14.39
CA ARG A 58 -10.13 2.26 -15.15
C ARG A 58 -9.09 2.91 -16.05
N ASN A 59 -7.86 2.44 -15.97
CA ASN A 59 -6.86 2.83 -16.94
C ASN A 59 -7.21 2.21 -18.30
N ARG A 60 -7.47 3.07 -19.28
CA ARG A 60 -7.84 2.65 -20.65
C ARG A 60 -6.66 2.58 -21.60
N GLN A 61 -5.47 2.97 -21.14
CA GLN A 61 -4.27 3.09 -21.98
C GLN A 61 -3.36 1.86 -21.90
N GLY A 62 -3.85 0.72 -21.43
CA GLY A 62 -3.08 -0.49 -21.31
C GLY A 62 -3.24 -1.18 -19.95
N THR A 63 -2.68 -2.37 -19.84
CA THR A 63 -2.56 -3.06 -18.55
C THR A 63 -1.38 -2.51 -17.78
N ALA A 64 -1.38 -2.65 -16.47
CA ALA A 64 -0.35 -2.13 -15.57
C ALA A 64 1.07 -2.66 -15.83
N TYR A 65 1.32 -3.33 -16.95
CA TYR A 65 2.62 -3.91 -17.32
C TYR A 65 2.95 -3.73 -18.80
N THR A 66 2.15 -2.94 -19.50
CA THR A 66 2.55 -2.44 -20.82
C THR A 66 3.43 -1.20 -20.62
N ASP A 67 4.22 -0.85 -21.65
CA ASP A 67 5.02 0.38 -21.66
C ASP A 67 4.20 1.66 -21.44
N GLU A 68 2.88 1.55 -21.54
CA GLU A 68 1.91 2.64 -21.35
C GLU A 68 1.52 2.85 -19.89
N TRP A 69 1.81 1.89 -19.00
CA TRP A 69 1.61 2.08 -17.55
C TRP A 69 2.73 2.92 -16.98
N ASP A 70 2.35 4.03 -16.43
CA ASP A 70 3.21 4.94 -15.69
C ASP A 70 2.62 5.12 -14.30
N GLU A 71 3.23 4.49 -13.31
CA GLU A 71 2.72 4.47 -11.93
C GLU A 71 2.64 5.89 -11.36
N SER A 72 3.61 6.75 -11.66
CA SER A 72 3.60 8.12 -11.17
C SER A 72 2.43 8.94 -11.72
N LYS A 73 2.10 8.75 -12.99
CA LYS A 73 0.94 9.41 -13.62
C LYS A 73 -0.37 8.93 -13.02
N VAL A 74 -0.49 7.62 -12.80
CA VAL A 74 -1.68 7.03 -12.18
C VAL A 74 -1.85 7.54 -10.75
N ARG A 75 -0.79 7.53 -9.95
CA ARG A 75 -0.84 8.03 -8.57
C ARG A 75 -1.09 9.54 -8.53
N ASN A 76 -0.45 10.33 -9.40
CA ASN A 76 -0.69 11.77 -9.49
C ASN A 76 -2.12 12.08 -9.96
N PHE A 77 -2.67 11.30 -10.88
CA PHE A 77 -4.08 11.42 -11.24
C PHE A 77 -5.00 11.22 -10.03
N MET A 78 -4.74 10.20 -9.20
CA MET A 78 -5.52 9.98 -7.97
C MET A 78 -5.39 11.14 -6.98
N VAL A 79 -4.17 11.70 -6.82
CA VAL A 79 -3.94 12.89 -6.01
C VAL A 79 -4.76 14.08 -6.52
N ASP A 80 -4.84 14.29 -7.85
CA ASP A 80 -5.65 15.36 -8.45
C ASP A 80 -7.15 15.17 -8.25
N GLN A 81 -7.60 13.93 -8.08
CA GLN A 81 -9.01 13.62 -7.84
C GLN A 81 -9.41 13.72 -6.36
N ALA A 82 -8.44 13.70 -5.43
CA ALA A 82 -8.68 13.65 -3.99
C ALA A 82 -9.39 14.93 -3.49
N GLN A 83 -10.44 14.75 -2.70
CA GLN A 83 -11.25 15.82 -2.14
C GLN A 83 -11.04 16.02 -0.63
N GLY A 84 -10.31 15.13 0.02
CA GLY A 84 -9.99 15.21 1.44
C GLY A 84 -8.96 16.31 1.75
N ASP A 85 -8.93 16.74 3.01
CA ASP A 85 -7.89 17.63 3.54
C ASP A 85 -6.53 16.92 3.62
N TRP A 86 -6.59 15.60 3.77
CA TRP A 86 -5.47 14.69 3.79
C TRP A 86 -5.62 13.60 2.74
N ILE A 87 -4.49 13.14 2.23
CA ILE A 87 -4.40 12.00 1.31
C ILE A 87 -3.60 10.90 1.98
N ALA A 88 -4.11 9.67 1.91
CA ALA A 88 -3.38 8.47 2.29
C ALA A 88 -3.16 7.59 1.06
N ASN A 89 -1.90 7.22 0.78
CA ASN A 89 -1.60 6.19 -0.20
C ASN A 89 -1.38 4.88 0.52
N ILE A 90 -2.28 3.93 0.33
CA ILE A 90 -2.23 2.61 0.96
C ILE A 90 -2.39 1.58 -0.16
N ASP A 91 -1.43 0.70 -0.30
CA ASP A 91 -1.50 -0.36 -1.31
C ASP A 91 -2.48 -1.46 -0.86
N ALA A 92 -3.07 -2.20 -1.79
CA ALA A 92 -4.17 -3.14 -1.48
C ALA A 92 -3.75 -4.30 -0.55
N ASP A 93 -2.46 -4.57 -0.43
CA ASP A 93 -1.85 -5.57 0.45
C ASP A 93 -1.36 -5.00 1.79
N GLU A 94 -1.70 -3.73 2.06
CA GLU A 94 -1.35 -3.03 3.30
C GLU A 94 -2.61 -2.81 4.15
N ILE A 95 -2.56 -3.22 5.41
CA ILE A 95 -3.66 -3.14 6.36
C ILE A 95 -3.20 -2.42 7.63
N PHE A 96 -3.84 -1.31 7.98
CA PHE A 96 -3.57 -0.63 9.25
C PHE A 96 -4.09 -1.41 10.45
N ASP A 97 -3.35 -1.33 11.56
CA ASP A 97 -3.82 -1.82 12.86
C ASP A 97 -5.13 -1.12 13.27
N ASP A 98 -5.97 -1.85 14.01
CA ASP A 98 -7.27 -1.35 14.48
C ASP A 98 -7.14 -0.12 15.40
N ALA A 99 -6.00 0.05 16.06
CA ALA A 99 -5.71 1.22 16.91
C ALA A 99 -5.75 2.54 16.13
N LEU A 100 -5.63 2.52 14.79
CA LEU A 100 -5.72 3.74 13.99
C LEU A 100 -7.03 4.49 14.21
N ASP A 101 -8.14 3.78 14.34
CA ASP A 101 -9.48 4.38 14.47
C ASP A 101 -9.60 5.31 15.67
N SER A 102 -8.87 4.99 16.75
CA SER A 102 -8.93 5.77 18.00
C SER A 102 -8.08 7.03 18.00
N VAL A 103 -7.08 7.13 17.09
CA VAL A 103 -6.09 8.23 17.15
C VAL A 103 -6.06 9.10 15.90
N LEU A 104 -6.51 8.58 14.76
CA LEU A 104 -6.26 9.20 13.45
C LEU A 104 -6.83 10.62 13.36
N PHE A 105 -8.13 10.79 13.55
CA PHE A 105 -8.78 12.07 13.31
C PHE A 105 -8.36 13.16 14.30
N GLU A 106 -8.08 12.79 15.53
CA GLU A 106 -7.49 13.71 16.49
C GLU A 106 -6.11 14.18 16.01
N LYS A 107 -5.26 13.24 15.58
CA LYS A 107 -3.94 13.55 15.01
C LYS A 107 -4.03 14.43 13.77
N LEU A 108 -4.88 14.11 12.82
CA LEU A 108 -5.07 14.93 11.62
C LEU A 108 -5.50 16.37 11.94
N ALA A 109 -6.30 16.55 13.02
CA ALA A 109 -6.78 17.85 13.43
C ALA A 109 -5.73 18.70 14.17
N GLN A 110 -4.86 18.07 14.94
CA GLN A 110 -3.94 18.75 15.85
C GLN A 110 -2.52 18.91 15.30
N THR A 111 -2.08 18.04 14.40
CA THR A 111 -0.71 18.07 13.88
C THR A 111 -0.41 19.31 13.05
N ASN A 112 0.80 19.83 13.20
CA ASN A 112 1.38 20.84 12.30
C ASN A 112 2.26 20.23 11.21
N ALA A 113 2.38 18.91 11.17
CA ALA A 113 3.14 18.20 10.15
C ALA A 113 2.47 18.29 8.77
N ASP A 114 3.27 18.21 7.72
CA ASP A 114 2.80 18.07 6.36
C ASP A 114 2.68 16.61 5.94
N VAL A 115 3.43 15.71 6.58
CA VAL A 115 3.42 14.26 6.32
C VAL A 115 3.37 13.46 7.60
N LEU A 116 2.73 12.29 7.54
CA LEU A 116 2.66 11.34 8.66
C LEU A 116 3.40 10.05 8.29
N LYS A 117 4.18 9.58 9.26
CA LYS A 117 4.97 8.36 9.18
C LYS A 117 4.38 7.27 10.07
N PHE A 118 4.44 6.04 9.59
CA PHE A 118 3.93 4.87 10.30
C PHE A 118 4.98 3.77 10.32
N PRO A 119 5.12 3.03 11.41
CA PRO A 119 5.95 1.81 11.40
C PRO A 119 5.33 0.79 10.44
N ILE A 120 6.16 0.24 9.54
CA ILE A 120 5.72 -0.81 8.61
C ILE A 120 6.22 -2.16 9.10
N VAL A 121 5.31 -3.14 9.13
CA VAL A 121 5.60 -4.53 9.47
C VAL A 121 5.48 -5.37 8.21
N ASN A 122 6.60 -5.82 7.68
CA ASN A 122 6.63 -6.62 6.46
C ASN A 122 6.60 -8.11 6.80
N PHE A 123 5.49 -8.78 6.52
CA PHE A 123 5.39 -10.23 6.67
C PHE A 123 6.14 -10.96 5.56
N TRP A 124 6.66 -12.15 5.88
CA TRP A 124 7.54 -12.90 5.01
C TRP A 124 7.23 -14.39 5.04
N LYS A 125 6.82 -14.94 3.90
CA LYS A 125 6.42 -16.34 3.66
C LYS A 125 5.10 -16.75 4.31
N ASP A 126 4.81 -16.25 5.49
CA ASP A 126 3.60 -16.55 6.25
C ASP A 126 3.21 -15.36 7.16
N PRO A 127 2.00 -15.35 7.73
CA PRO A 127 1.56 -14.25 8.59
C PRO A 127 2.18 -14.26 10.01
N TRP A 128 3.04 -15.21 10.33
CA TRP A 128 3.66 -15.36 11.65
C TRP A 128 5.13 -14.96 11.67
N THR A 129 5.68 -14.69 10.51
CA THR A 129 7.09 -14.33 10.33
C THR A 129 7.18 -12.94 9.76
N ILE A 130 7.98 -12.08 10.37
CA ILE A 130 8.26 -10.73 9.85
C ILE A 130 9.70 -10.60 9.41
N ARG A 131 9.89 -9.81 8.38
CA ARG A 131 11.20 -9.39 7.94
C ARG A 131 11.69 -8.25 8.82
N ILE A 132 12.93 -8.35 9.28
CA ILE A 132 13.62 -7.30 10.01
C ILE A 132 14.68 -6.67 9.11
N ASN A 133 14.90 -5.36 9.28
CA ASN A 133 15.96 -4.69 8.54
C ASN A 133 17.31 -5.23 8.96
N ALA A 134 18.13 -5.61 7.98
CA ALA A 134 19.54 -5.75 8.22
C ALA A 134 20.14 -4.36 8.46
N ALA A 135 21.14 -4.25 9.34
CA ALA A 135 21.74 -2.97 9.74
C ALA A 135 22.24 -2.10 8.57
N ASN A 136 22.36 -2.65 7.38
CA ASN A 136 22.86 -1.99 6.18
C ASN A 136 21.85 -1.99 5.02
N ASP A 137 20.61 -2.40 5.23
CA ASP A 137 19.59 -2.40 4.20
C ASP A 137 18.70 -1.16 4.30
N GLU A 138 19.18 -0.05 3.78
CA GLU A 138 18.47 1.24 3.79
C GLU A 138 17.16 1.22 3.00
N ARG A 139 16.92 0.22 2.14
CA ARG A 139 15.70 0.09 1.33
C ARG A 139 14.46 -0.21 2.14
N TRP A 140 14.65 -0.70 3.37
CA TRP A 140 13.56 -1.10 4.25
C TRP A 140 13.55 -0.24 5.50
N SER A 141 13.01 0.95 5.37
CA SER A 141 12.75 1.80 6.54
C SER A 141 11.81 1.10 7.52
N ASN A 142 12.05 1.27 8.82
CA ASN A 142 11.08 0.86 9.84
C ASN A 142 9.85 1.76 9.84
N ASP A 143 9.95 2.96 9.25
CA ASP A 143 8.86 3.91 9.10
C ASP A 143 8.63 4.19 7.61
N ILE A 144 7.37 4.37 7.26
CA ILE A 144 6.96 4.72 5.90
C ILE A 144 6.02 5.92 5.93
N ILE A 145 6.19 6.86 4.99
CA ILE A 145 5.23 7.94 4.79
C ILE A 145 4.05 7.38 4.02
N ARG A 146 2.86 7.46 4.63
CA ARG A 146 1.62 7.01 3.98
C ARG A 146 0.53 8.07 3.92
N MET A 147 0.65 9.16 4.71
CA MET A 147 -0.35 10.23 4.68
C MET A 147 0.31 11.59 4.56
N TRP A 148 -0.35 12.52 3.87
CA TRP A 148 0.12 13.90 3.73
C TRP A 148 -1.04 14.88 3.54
N ARG A 149 -0.79 16.16 3.84
CA ARG A 149 -1.76 17.24 3.61
C ARG A 149 -2.00 17.45 2.13
N ASN A 150 -3.27 17.46 1.73
CA ASN A 150 -3.65 17.83 0.37
C ASN A 150 -3.35 19.32 0.09
N GLY A 151 -3.03 19.64 -1.16
CA GLY A 151 -2.78 21.04 -1.57
C GLY A 151 -1.38 21.57 -1.22
N ARG A 152 -0.46 20.74 -0.71
CA ARG A 152 0.93 21.13 -0.39
C ARG A 152 1.93 20.88 -1.53
N GLY A 153 1.46 20.65 -2.74
CA GLY A 153 2.37 20.37 -3.87
C GLY A 153 3.08 19.03 -3.78
N ILE A 154 2.64 18.13 -2.89
CA ILE A 154 3.24 16.80 -2.75
C ILE A 154 2.75 15.93 -3.91
N ARG A 155 3.71 15.38 -4.65
CA ARG A 155 3.49 14.60 -5.87
C ARG A 155 4.44 13.44 -5.98
N TYR A 156 4.07 12.46 -6.76
CA TYR A 156 4.99 11.40 -7.19
C TYR A 156 5.93 11.94 -8.25
N LYS A 157 7.21 11.56 -8.13
CA LYS A 157 8.22 11.85 -9.15
C LYS A 157 7.86 11.12 -10.44
N ASP A 158 8.31 11.66 -11.57
CA ASP A 158 8.13 11.06 -12.89
C ASP A 158 9.01 9.81 -13.03
N GLU A 159 8.54 8.71 -12.48
CA GLU A 159 9.19 7.40 -12.45
C GLU A 159 8.14 6.35 -12.82
N LYS A 160 8.45 5.47 -13.77
CA LYS A 160 7.46 4.48 -14.27
C LYS A 160 7.04 3.47 -13.21
N HIS A 161 7.97 3.05 -12.37
CA HIS A 161 7.74 2.02 -11.35
C HIS A 161 8.38 2.41 -10.03
N HIS A 162 7.78 1.98 -8.92
CA HIS A 162 8.25 2.30 -7.57
C HIS A 162 8.44 3.79 -7.33
N CYS A 163 7.54 4.58 -7.89
CA CYS A 163 7.64 6.03 -7.83
C CYS A 163 7.63 6.54 -6.38
N THR A 164 8.52 7.52 -6.14
CA THR A 164 8.69 8.13 -4.83
C THR A 164 7.96 9.45 -4.74
N LEU A 165 7.51 9.81 -3.53
CA LEU A 165 6.91 11.11 -3.24
C LEU A 165 7.98 12.20 -3.12
N ARG A 166 7.62 13.40 -3.54
CA ARG A 166 8.39 14.64 -3.29
C ARG A 166 7.44 15.77 -2.93
N GLY A 167 7.91 16.74 -2.16
CA GLY A 167 7.31 18.06 -2.05
C GLY A 167 7.62 18.89 -3.30
N GLU A 168 7.00 20.07 -3.41
CA GLU A 168 7.16 20.97 -4.56
C GLU A 168 8.63 21.33 -4.84
N PHE A 169 9.42 21.54 -3.77
CA PHE A 169 10.81 21.97 -3.86
C PHE A 169 11.80 21.08 -3.11
N SER A 170 11.35 19.97 -2.50
CA SER A 170 12.20 19.19 -1.62
C SER A 170 11.85 17.71 -1.63
N ASP A 171 12.75 16.90 -1.10
CA ASP A 171 12.45 15.50 -0.79
C ASP A 171 11.35 15.41 0.26
N ILE A 172 10.43 14.45 0.09
CA ILE A 172 9.30 14.23 1.02
C ILE A 172 9.77 14.01 2.47
N TRP A 173 10.94 13.40 2.65
CA TRP A 173 11.51 13.13 3.98
C TRP A 173 12.00 14.37 4.72
N SER A 174 12.25 15.47 4.00
CA SER A 174 12.66 16.76 4.57
C SER A 174 11.49 17.63 5.03
N LEU A 175 10.24 17.24 4.69
CA LEU A 175 9.06 17.97 5.11
C LEU A 175 8.78 17.79 6.61
N PRO A 176 8.09 18.79 7.25
CA PRO A 176 7.62 18.64 8.60
C PRO A 176 6.82 17.33 8.76
N SER A 177 7.31 16.45 9.61
CA SER A 177 6.74 15.10 9.73
C SER A 177 6.41 14.76 11.17
N GLU A 178 5.34 14.01 11.38
CA GLU A 178 4.99 13.38 12.65
C GLU A 178 4.90 11.87 12.47
N ARG A 179 5.39 11.12 13.46
CA ARG A 179 5.25 9.67 13.52
C ARG A 179 4.03 9.31 14.35
N ILE A 180 3.14 8.50 13.77
CA ILE A 180 2.04 7.87 14.49
C ILE A 180 2.43 6.44 14.79
N ASP A 181 2.41 6.08 16.09
CA ASP A 181 2.85 4.76 16.54
C ASP A 181 1.74 3.71 16.42
N VAL A 182 1.24 3.59 15.19
CA VAL A 182 0.25 2.59 14.77
C VAL A 182 0.82 1.82 13.59
N PRO A 183 0.99 0.50 13.68
CA PRO A 183 1.60 -0.28 12.63
C PRO A 183 0.75 -0.32 11.36
N LEU A 184 1.45 -0.29 10.21
CA LEU A 184 0.92 -0.68 8.92
C LEU A 184 1.47 -2.06 8.59
N TYR A 185 0.59 -3.03 8.44
CA TYR A 185 0.93 -4.42 8.16
C TYR A 185 0.93 -4.68 6.66
N HIS A 186 2.05 -5.10 6.12
CA HIS A 186 2.23 -5.39 4.70
C HIS A 186 2.30 -6.91 4.47
N TYR A 187 1.27 -7.43 3.80
CA TYR A 187 1.06 -8.87 3.64
C TYR A 187 1.47 -9.42 2.27
N HIS A 188 2.14 -8.64 1.46
CA HIS A 188 2.48 -8.98 0.08
C HIS A 188 3.01 -10.42 -0.07
N TYR A 189 3.91 -10.84 0.78
CA TYR A 189 4.56 -12.15 0.74
C TYR A 189 4.02 -13.16 1.76
N ALA A 190 2.88 -12.90 2.38
CA ALA A 190 2.40 -13.72 3.49
C ALA A 190 1.02 -14.33 3.30
N LEU A 191 0.16 -13.73 2.48
CA LEU A 191 -1.19 -14.19 2.25
C LEU A 191 -1.42 -14.54 0.78
N GLY A 192 -2.16 -15.64 0.56
CA GLY A 192 -2.60 -16.08 -0.77
C GLY A 192 -1.52 -16.75 -1.61
N LYS A 193 -1.88 -17.05 -2.86
CA LYS A 193 -1.02 -17.71 -3.84
C LYS A 193 -0.16 -16.73 -4.64
N ARG A 194 0.05 -15.54 -4.12
CA ARG A 194 0.67 -14.45 -4.86
C ARG A 194 2.09 -14.74 -5.35
N PHE A 195 2.79 -15.62 -4.66
CA PHE A 195 4.12 -16.07 -5.05
C PHE A 195 4.22 -16.66 -6.45
N LYS A 196 3.12 -17.25 -6.96
CA LYS A 196 3.12 -17.90 -8.27
C LYS A 196 2.67 -17.00 -9.43
N PHE A 197 2.06 -15.86 -9.16
CA PHE A 197 1.38 -15.08 -10.19
C PHE A 197 1.86 -13.65 -10.34
N ASN A 198 2.56 -13.10 -9.37
CA ASN A 198 2.76 -11.66 -9.35
C ASN A 198 3.90 -11.16 -10.19
N ASP A 199 4.79 -12.00 -10.51
CA ASP A 199 6.01 -11.58 -11.14
C ASP A 199 5.90 -11.51 -12.66
N ASN A 200 4.86 -12.12 -13.23
CA ASN A 200 4.42 -11.83 -14.59
C ASN A 200 4.10 -10.34 -14.82
N ARG A 201 4.00 -9.56 -13.77
CA ARG A 201 3.59 -8.18 -13.84
C ARG A 201 4.69 -7.21 -14.21
N ARG A 202 5.96 -7.56 -14.03
CA ARG A 202 7.09 -6.62 -14.18
C ARG A 202 8.03 -6.93 -15.35
N GLY A 203 7.69 -7.89 -16.20
CA GLY A 203 8.64 -8.37 -17.23
C GLY A 203 9.80 -9.20 -16.63
N ASP A 204 9.93 -9.25 -15.31
CA ASP A 204 10.93 -10.05 -14.57
C ASP A 204 10.43 -11.48 -14.34
N VAL A 205 9.57 -11.85 -15.17
CA VAL A 205 8.52 -12.85 -15.15
C VAL A 205 8.95 -14.26 -14.82
N ASN A 206 10.16 -14.60 -15.12
CA ASN A 206 10.52 -16.03 -15.21
C ASN A 206 11.35 -16.53 -14.03
N LEU A 207 11.60 -15.69 -13.04
CA LEU A 207 12.48 -16.04 -11.94
C LEU A 207 11.82 -16.97 -10.94
N TYR A 208 10.50 -16.85 -10.77
CA TYR A 208 9.76 -17.66 -9.80
C TYR A 208 9.12 -18.92 -10.40
N ASP A 209 8.72 -18.87 -11.67
CA ASP A 209 8.08 -20.01 -12.34
C ASP A 209 9.05 -21.16 -12.61
N ASN A 210 10.34 -20.87 -12.71
CA ASN A 210 11.36 -21.85 -13.08
C ASN A 210 12.05 -22.54 -11.90
N ILE A 211 11.84 -22.10 -10.68
CA ILE A 211 12.62 -22.60 -9.52
C ILE A 211 11.78 -23.44 -8.56
N GLY A 212 10.48 -23.58 -8.81
CA GLY A 212 9.57 -24.39 -7.96
C GLY A 212 9.26 -23.78 -6.59
N GLU A 213 10.16 -22.97 -6.06
CA GLU A 213 9.96 -22.11 -4.90
C GLU A 213 10.48 -20.71 -5.22
N PRO A 214 9.85 -19.64 -4.66
CA PRO A 214 10.32 -18.27 -4.88
C PRO A 214 11.78 -18.16 -4.42
N ASP A 215 12.64 -17.63 -5.28
CA ASP A 215 13.97 -17.21 -4.84
C ASP A 215 13.85 -15.89 -4.07
N TRP A 216 13.69 -16.04 -2.77
CA TRP A 216 13.57 -14.94 -1.84
C TRP A 216 14.79 -14.02 -1.79
N SER A 217 15.93 -14.48 -2.32
CA SER A 217 17.14 -13.65 -2.40
C SER A 217 17.08 -12.64 -3.55
N TYR A 218 16.33 -12.96 -4.60
CA TYR A 218 16.34 -12.18 -5.82
C TYR A 218 15.85 -10.73 -5.66
N HIS A 219 14.74 -10.52 -4.95
CA HIS A 219 14.23 -9.17 -4.69
C HIS A 219 15.11 -8.34 -3.78
N HIS A 220 16.07 -8.95 -3.14
CA HIS A 220 16.88 -8.35 -2.10
C HIS A 220 18.37 -8.35 -2.44
N GLY A 221 18.72 -8.79 -3.66
CA GLY A 221 20.11 -8.89 -4.08
C GLY A 221 20.91 -9.85 -3.20
N GLU A 222 22.18 -9.58 -3.00
CA GLU A 222 23.10 -10.40 -2.22
C GLU A 222 22.84 -10.38 -0.70
N TYR A 223 21.75 -9.74 -0.24
CA TYR A 223 21.48 -9.58 1.18
C TYR A 223 20.64 -10.74 1.71
N GLU A 224 21.15 -11.36 2.77
CA GLU A 224 20.40 -12.34 3.54
C GLU A 224 19.15 -11.70 4.14
N VAL A 225 17.97 -12.24 3.83
CA VAL A 225 16.72 -11.80 4.45
C VAL A 225 16.67 -12.29 5.89
N ARG A 226 16.77 -11.36 6.82
CA ARG A 226 16.63 -11.66 8.24
C ARG A 226 15.18 -11.62 8.64
N THR A 227 14.77 -12.58 9.43
CA THR A 227 13.40 -12.72 9.90
C THR A 227 13.35 -12.94 11.41
N THR A 228 12.19 -12.66 12.00
CA THR A 228 11.88 -12.99 13.39
C THR A 228 10.40 -13.39 13.48
N PRO A 229 10.01 -14.22 14.46
CA PRO A 229 8.60 -14.48 14.71
C PRO A 229 7.81 -13.19 14.99
N PHE A 230 6.62 -13.08 14.44
CA PHE A 230 5.68 -12.03 14.79
C PHE A 230 5.01 -12.37 16.12
N THR A 231 5.18 -11.50 17.10
CA THR A 231 4.61 -11.67 18.44
C THR A 231 3.46 -10.70 18.72
N GLY A 232 3.11 -9.85 17.74
CA GLY A 232 2.00 -8.90 17.85
C GLY A 232 0.64 -9.55 17.59
N THR A 233 -0.36 -8.70 17.44
CA THR A 233 -1.73 -9.11 17.11
C THR A 233 -2.07 -8.56 15.73
N HIS A 234 -2.58 -9.40 14.84
CA HIS A 234 -3.10 -8.96 13.55
C HIS A 234 -4.38 -8.12 13.72
N PRO A 235 -4.66 -7.18 12.79
CA PRO A 235 -5.95 -6.50 12.72
C PRO A 235 -7.12 -7.49 12.73
N GLN A 236 -8.24 -7.10 13.31
CA GLN A 236 -9.40 -7.99 13.49
C GLN A 236 -9.84 -8.65 12.16
N ILE A 237 -9.84 -7.87 11.09
CA ILE A 237 -10.22 -8.36 9.77
C ILE A 237 -9.29 -9.47 9.27
N VAL A 238 -8.00 -9.35 9.53
CA VAL A 238 -7.01 -10.36 9.15
C VAL A 238 -7.15 -11.59 10.05
N ARG A 239 -7.41 -11.43 11.34
CA ARG A 239 -7.69 -12.58 12.24
C ARG A 239 -8.90 -13.37 11.76
N ASN A 240 -9.98 -12.68 11.39
CA ASN A 240 -11.18 -13.32 10.84
C ASN A 240 -10.86 -14.10 9.55
N TYR A 241 -10.04 -13.53 8.68
CA TYR A 241 -9.59 -14.20 7.45
C TYR A 241 -8.74 -15.45 7.73
N LEU A 242 -7.87 -15.38 8.74
CA LEU A 242 -7.00 -16.50 9.15
C LEU A 242 -7.71 -17.53 10.01
N GLY A 243 -8.89 -17.23 10.53
CA GLY A 243 -9.66 -18.11 11.41
C GLY A 243 -9.10 -18.23 12.83
N ILE A 244 -8.52 -17.15 13.37
CA ILE A 244 -7.87 -17.06 14.71
C ILE A 244 -8.47 -15.95 15.56
#